data_1eff4485a9332692e27b1d569c088369
#
_entry.id   1eff4485a9332692e27b1d569c088369
#
_cell.length_a   1.000
_cell.length_b   1.000
_cell.length_c   1.000
_cell.angle_alpha   90.00
_cell.angle_beta   90.00
_cell.angle_gamma   90.00
#
_symmetry.space_group_name_H-M   'P 1'
#
loop_
_entity.id
_entity.type
_entity.pdbx_description
1 polymer ?
#
loop_
_entity_poly.entity_id
_entity_poly.type
_entity_poly.pdbx_seq_one_letter_code
_entity_poly.pdbx_strand_id
1 'polypeptide(L)'
;MYMEDAVKATLDLMEAPAEKIKVRTSYNVSSMSFCPAQIASTIKKHIPEFSITYKPDFRQAIADSWPKSIDDTAARKDWGWQHGFGLEEMTTDILMNLQKQEAN
;
A
#
# COMPACT_ATOMS: atom_id res chain seq x y z
N MET A 1 1.70 0.90 -0.66
CA MET A 1 0.49 1.67 -0.27
C MET A 1 -0.25 2.09 -1.53
N TYR A 2 -1.56 1.94 -1.54
CA TYR A 2 -2.38 2.33 -2.68
C TYR A 2 -2.38 3.86 -2.85
N MET A 3 -2.49 4.33 -4.09
CA MET A 3 -2.35 5.77 -4.39
C MET A 3 -3.38 6.64 -3.67
N GLU A 4 -4.62 6.17 -3.52
CA GLU A 4 -5.64 6.92 -2.79
C GLU A 4 -5.24 7.12 -1.32
N ASP A 5 -4.59 6.12 -0.71
CA ASP A 5 -4.06 6.24 0.64
C ASP A 5 -2.89 7.22 0.71
N ALA A 6 -2.03 7.24 -0.31
CA ALA A 6 -0.92 8.19 -0.36
C ALA A 6 -1.43 9.64 -0.45
N VAL A 7 -2.45 9.86 -1.27
CA VAL A 7 -3.11 11.18 -1.38
C VAL A 7 -3.78 11.55 -0.06
N LYS A 8 -4.48 10.58 0.56
CA LYS A 8 -5.13 10.80 1.86
C LYS A 8 -4.11 11.19 2.93
N ALA A 9 -2.96 10.50 2.98
CA ALA A 9 -1.90 10.82 3.95
C ALA A 9 -1.41 12.26 3.78
N THR A 10 -1.20 12.68 2.54
CA THR A 10 -0.76 14.03 2.23
C THR A 10 -1.78 15.06 2.70
N LEU A 11 -3.04 14.86 2.37
CA LEU A 11 -4.11 15.77 2.76
C LEU A 11 -4.32 15.80 4.27
N ASP A 12 -4.31 14.65 4.92
CA ASP A 12 -4.49 14.56 6.38
C ASP A 12 -3.37 15.31 7.10
N LEU A 13 -2.13 15.18 6.63
CA LEU A 13 -1.00 15.88 7.22
C LEU A 13 -1.11 17.40 7.00
N MET A 14 -1.53 17.82 5.82
CA MET A 14 -1.72 19.25 5.52
C MET A 14 -2.81 19.89 6.36
N GLU A 15 -3.86 19.14 6.68
CA GLU A 15 -4.99 19.62 7.48
C GLU A 15 -4.77 19.46 8.99
N ALA A 16 -3.75 18.71 9.41
CA ALA A 16 -3.49 18.48 10.82
C ALA A 16 -3.11 19.80 11.54
N PRO A 17 -3.62 20.03 12.77
CA PRO A 17 -3.19 21.20 13.54
C PRO A 17 -1.67 21.18 13.78
N ALA A 18 -1.04 22.34 13.68
CA ALA A 18 0.42 22.46 13.84
C ALA A 18 0.91 21.88 15.17
N GLU A 19 0.13 21.99 16.21
CA GLU A 19 0.46 21.48 17.54
C GLU A 19 0.53 19.96 17.61
N LYS A 20 -0.15 19.25 16.69
CA LYS A 20 -0.10 17.78 16.60
C LYS A 20 1.09 17.27 15.80
N ILE A 21 1.71 18.14 15.00
CA ILE A 21 2.88 17.77 14.21
C ILE A 21 4.13 17.94 15.06
N LYS A 22 4.51 16.86 15.73
CA LYS A 22 5.65 16.87 16.67
C LYS A 22 6.99 16.64 16.00
N VAL A 23 6.99 15.97 14.85
CA VAL A 23 8.20 15.71 14.08
C VAL A 23 8.20 16.65 12.88
N ARG A 24 9.16 17.54 12.81
CA ARG A 24 9.21 18.61 11.79
C ARG A 24 9.97 18.23 10.52
N THR A 25 10.64 17.08 10.51
CA THR A 25 11.42 16.63 9.36
C THR A 25 10.60 15.80 8.39
N SER A 26 10.01 14.70 8.87
CA SER A 26 9.21 13.81 8.03
C SER A 26 8.45 12.81 8.88
N TYR A 27 7.42 12.23 8.28
CA TYR A 27 6.68 11.12 8.88
C TYR A 27 6.71 9.93 7.92
N ASN A 28 6.90 8.74 8.47
CA ASN A 28 6.67 7.51 7.73
C ASN A 28 5.18 7.19 7.78
N VAL A 29 4.62 6.81 6.66
CA VAL A 29 3.25 6.32 6.57
C VAL A 29 3.26 5.00 5.82
N SER A 30 2.45 4.06 6.27
CA SER A 30 2.34 2.77 5.61
C SER A 30 0.90 2.29 5.63
N SER A 31 0.63 1.26 4.86
CA SER A 31 -0.68 0.65 4.78
C SER A 31 -0.55 -0.82 5.14
N MET A 32 -0.05 -1.63 4.23
CA MET A 32 0.05 -3.07 4.40
C MET A 32 1.38 -3.56 3.86
N SER A 33 1.80 -4.71 4.35
CA SER A 33 2.97 -5.43 3.84
C SER A 33 2.51 -6.79 3.34
N PHE A 34 3.00 -7.20 2.18
CA PHE A 34 2.63 -8.48 1.59
C PHE A 34 3.75 -9.00 0.69
N CYS A 35 3.71 -10.30 0.41
CA CYS A 35 4.61 -10.93 -0.56
C CYS A 35 3.84 -11.26 -1.85
N PRO A 36 4.54 -11.54 -2.96
CA PRO A 36 3.88 -11.85 -4.23
C PRO A 36 2.88 -12.99 -4.16
N ALA A 37 3.13 -14.00 -3.32
CA ALA A 37 2.20 -15.12 -3.16
C ALA A 37 0.86 -14.67 -2.57
N GLN A 38 0.88 -13.72 -1.65
CA GLN A 38 -0.34 -13.18 -1.04
C GLN A 38 -1.18 -12.40 -2.05
N ILE A 39 -0.55 -11.57 -2.87
CA ILE A 39 -1.28 -10.82 -3.89
C ILE A 39 -1.82 -11.75 -4.96
N ALA A 40 -1.09 -12.80 -5.33
CA ALA A 40 -1.55 -13.80 -6.28
C ALA A 40 -2.80 -14.52 -5.76
N SER A 41 -2.82 -14.91 -4.48
CA SER A 41 -3.99 -15.52 -3.85
C SER A 41 -5.20 -14.60 -3.88
N THR A 42 -4.99 -13.31 -3.63
CA THR A 42 -6.07 -12.32 -3.65
C THR A 42 -6.62 -12.14 -5.06
N ILE A 43 -5.76 -12.08 -6.07
CA ILE A 43 -6.19 -11.98 -7.47
C ILE A 43 -6.97 -13.22 -7.89
N LYS A 44 -6.57 -14.41 -7.45
CA LYS A 44 -7.27 -15.66 -7.76
C LYS A 44 -8.70 -15.69 -7.27
N LYS A 45 -9.04 -14.95 -6.21
CA LYS A 45 -10.41 -14.83 -5.74
C LYS A 45 -11.32 -14.14 -6.77
N HIS A 46 -10.75 -13.26 -7.58
CA HIS A 46 -11.47 -12.51 -8.62
C HIS A 46 -11.31 -13.17 -9.99
N ILE A 47 -10.12 -13.71 -10.26
CA ILE A 47 -9.79 -14.36 -11.54
C ILE A 47 -9.24 -15.75 -11.22
N PRO A 48 -10.11 -16.79 -11.17
CA PRO A 48 -9.67 -18.14 -10.76
C PRO A 48 -8.61 -18.76 -11.67
N GLU A 49 -8.52 -18.33 -12.92
CA GLU A 49 -7.56 -18.84 -13.90
C GLU A 49 -6.18 -18.19 -13.77
N PHE A 50 -6.04 -17.18 -12.92
CA PHE A 50 -4.78 -16.49 -12.74
C PHE A 50 -3.71 -17.42 -12.19
N SER A 51 -2.53 -17.37 -12.80
CA SER A 51 -1.36 -18.10 -12.32
C SER A 51 -0.15 -17.17 -12.30
N ILE A 52 0.81 -17.47 -11.45
CA ILE A 52 2.01 -16.67 -11.29
C ILE A 52 3.24 -17.58 -11.30
N THR A 53 4.29 -17.13 -11.96
CA THR A 53 5.59 -17.79 -11.96
C THR A 53 6.64 -16.80 -11.44
N TYR A 54 7.72 -17.34 -10.88
CA TYR A 54 8.79 -16.55 -10.31
C TYR A 54 10.09 -16.80 -11.05
N LYS A 55 10.79 -15.71 -11.38
CA LYS A 55 12.15 -15.76 -11.94
C LYS A 55 13.07 -14.87 -11.12
N PRO A 56 13.51 -15.31 -9.95
CA PRO A 56 14.42 -14.51 -9.12
C PRO A 56 15.73 -14.25 -9.86
N ASP A 57 16.25 -13.05 -9.72
CA ASP A 57 17.57 -12.67 -10.22
C ASP A 57 18.30 -11.85 -9.14
N PHE A 58 19.38 -11.14 -9.51
CA PHE A 58 20.16 -10.35 -8.54
C PHE A 58 19.31 -9.31 -7.79
N ARG A 59 18.21 -8.85 -8.37
CA ARG A 59 17.33 -7.87 -7.73
C ARG A 59 16.62 -8.45 -6.51
N GLN A 60 16.46 -9.78 -6.47
CA GLN A 60 15.88 -10.42 -5.29
C GLN A 60 16.73 -10.19 -4.04
N ALA A 61 18.05 -10.26 -4.16
CA ALA A 61 18.94 -9.98 -3.05
C ALA A 61 18.83 -8.53 -2.57
N ILE A 62 18.66 -7.59 -3.49
CA ILE A 62 18.43 -6.19 -3.14
C ILE A 62 17.10 -6.04 -2.39
N ALA A 63 16.03 -6.65 -2.88
CA ALA A 63 14.72 -6.59 -2.25
C ALA A 63 14.73 -7.24 -0.86
N ASP A 64 15.46 -8.33 -0.69
CA ASP A 64 15.56 -9.02 0.60
C ASP A 64 16.26 -8.17 1.67
N SER A 65 17.08 -7.19 1.25
CA SER A 65 17.72 -6.25 2.16
C SER A 65 16.79 -5.13 2.65
N TRP A 66 15.63 -4.96 2.02
CA TRP A 66 14.67 -3.93 2.40
C TRP A 66 13.90 -4.31 3.65
N PRO A 67 13.42 -3.33 4.43
CA PRO A 67 12.56 -3.63 5.57
C PRO A 67 11.31 -4.38 5.14
N LYS A 68 10.88 -5.34 5.97
CA LYS A 68 9.64 -6.09 5.73
C LYS A 68 8.40 -5.22 5.93
N SER A 69 8.51 -4.20 6.76
CA SER A 69 7.43 -3.26 7.04
C SER A 69 8.02 -1.91 7.39
N ILE A 70 7.19 -0.89 7.33
CA ILE A 70 7.56 0.48 7.68
C ILE A 70 6.86 0.84 8.99
N ASP A 71 7.62 1.33 9.96
CA ASP A 71 7.06 1.78 11.24
C ASP A 71 6.48 3.18 11.07
N ASP A 72 5.16 3.28 11.12
CA ASP A 72 4.43 4.54 11.00
C ASP A 72 3.74 4.95 12.31
N THR A 73 4.22 4.42 13.43
CA THR A 73 3.65 4.67 14.76
C THR A 73 3.52 6.16 15.04
N ALA A 74 4.55 6.96 14.72
CA ALA A 74 4.52 8.39 14.96
C ALA A 74 3.38 9.08 14.22
N ALA A 75 3.13 8.76 12.96
CA ALA A 75 2.03 9.33 12.19
C ALA A 75 0.68 8.95 12.77
N ARG A 76 0.51 7.68 13.12
CA ARG A 76 -0.74 7.19 13.69
C ARG A 76 -1.06 7.83 15.05
N LYS A 77 -0.02 8.05 15.85
CA LYS A 77 -0.16 8.62 17.19
C LYS A 77 -0.33 10.14 17.13
N ASP A 78 0.45 10.83 16.32
CA ASP A 78 0.49 12.28 16.32
C ASP A 78 -0.70 12.92 15.63
N TRP A 79 -1.04 12.42 14.42
CA TRP A 79 -2.14 13.00 13.64
C TRP A 79 -3.16 11.96 13.15
N GLY A 80 -3.15 10.78 13.74
CA GLY A 80 -4.22 9.80 13.54
C GLY A 80 -4.25 9.13 12.18
N TRP A 81 -3.09 8.91 11.56
CA TRP A 81 -3.03 8.24 10.28
C TRP A 81 -3.72 6.88 10.32
N GLN A 82 -4.56 6.62 9.33
CA GLN A 82 -5.17 5.32 9.10
C GLN A 82 -5.29 5.11 7.59
N HIS A 83 -4.82 3.97 7.11
CA HIS A 83 -5.00 3.61 5.72
C HIS A 83 -6.44 3.17 5.45
N GLY A 84 -6.94 3.44 4.25
CA GLY A 84 -8.30 3.05 3.85
C GLY A 84 -8.35 1.79 3.00
N PHE A 85 -7.23 1.39 2.40
CA PHE A 85 -7.16 0.26 1.49
C PHE A 85 -6.25 -0.83 2.02
N GLY A 86 -6.79 -2.02 2.27
CA GLY A 86 -6.03 -3.23 2.49
C GLY A 86 -5.73 -3.93 1.16
N LEU A 87 -5.17 -5.14 1.23
CA LEU A 87 -4.79 -5.87 0.02
C LEU A 87 -6.00 -6.24 -0.84
N GLU A 88 -7.08 -6.71 -0.22
CA GLU A 88 -8.30 -7.08 -0.96
C GLU A 88 -8.96 -5.86 -1.61
N GLU A 89 -9.12 -4.79 -0.86
CA GLU A 89 -9.75 -3.56 -1.35
C GLU A 89 -8.96 -2.97 -2.52
N MET A 90 -7.64 -2.92 -2.41
CA MET A 90 -6.76 -2.45 -3.47
C MET A 90 -6.89 -3.31 -4.73
N THR A 91 -6.84 -4.63 -4.56
CA THR A 91 -6.94 -5.57 -5.68
C THR A 91 -8.28 -5.44 -6.39
N THR A 92 -9.36 -5.37 -5.63
CA THR A 92 -10.71 -5.22 -6.17
C THR A 92 -10.83 -3.92 -6.98
N ASP A 93 -10.37 -2.81 -6.43
CA ASP A 93 -10.46 -1.52 -7.09
C ASP A 93 -9.64 -1.46 -8.38
N ILE A 94 -8.41 -1.96 -8.35
CA ILE A 94 -7.55 -1.99 -9.53
C ILE A 94 -8.16 -2.85 -10.64
N LEU A 95 -8.65 -4.04 -10.30
CA LEU A 95 -9.24 -4.95 -11.29
C LEU A 95 -10.50 -4.35 -11.91
N MET A 96 -11.35 -3.73 -11.10
CA MET A 96 -12.56 -3.07 -11.62
C MET A 96 -12.22 -1.93 -12.57
N ASN A 97 -11.25 -1.11 -12.25
CA ASN A 97 -10.83 0.00 -13.10
C ASN A 97 -10.20 -0.48 -14.40
N LEU A 98 -9.40 -1.53 -14.36
CA LEU A 98 -8.82 -2.11 -15.56
C LEU A 98 -9.89 -2.70 -16.49
N GLN A 99 -10.89 -3.37 -15.93
CA GLN A 99 -12.01 -3.91 -16.69
C GLN A 99 -12.81 -2.80 -17.37
N LYS A 100 -13.00 -1.66 -16.71
CA LYS A 100 -13.66 -0.50 -17.30
C LYS A 100 -12.88 0.06 -18.48
N GLN A 101 -11.55 0.10 -18.39
CA GLN A 101 -10.69 0.56 -19.48
C GLN A 101 -10.78 -0.37 -20.70
N GLU A 102 -10.85 -1.67 -20.47
CA GLU A 102 -11.00 -2.65 -21.55
C GLU A 102 -12.38 -2.57 -22.21
N ALA A 103 -13.41 -2.21 -21.46
CA ALA A 103 -14.76 -2.07 -21.98
C ALA A 103 -14.96 -0.82 -22.86
N ASN A 104 -14.04 0.11 -22.75
CA ASN A 104 -14.04 1.35 -23.53
C ASN A 104 -13.03 1.27 -24.69
#